data_098a6948074f1bc2bc8221d6a49d05e1
#
_entry.id   098a6948074f1bc2bc8221d6a49d05e1
#
_cell.length_a   1.000
_cell.length_b   1.000
_cell.length_c   1.000
_cell.angle_alpha   90.00
_cell.angle_beta   90.00
_cell.angle_gamma   90.00
#
_symmetry.space_group_name_H-M   'P 1'
#
loop_
_entity.id
_entity.type
_entity.pdbx_description
1 polymer ?
#
loop_
_entity_poly.entity_id
_entity_poly.type
_entity_poly.pdbx_seq_one_letter_code
_entity_poly.pdbx_strand_id
1 'polypeptide(L)'
;MTQNSEHTPAPADVDPTVAEIAEDIVTEDAAPVAPEQTFADFGVHPKIVEALEAKGIVHPFPIQAMTLPVALGGHDIIGQAKTGTGKTLGFGIPALQRAIGPGEPGWDALEAKGTAGAPQALIVAPTRELAVQVAGDLTAAAARRPLRIATIYGGRAYEPQIEELQRGIEIVVGTPGRLIDLMRQRHLRLDLVNTVVLDEADEMLDLGFLPDVETLLAAVPAVRQTMLFSATMPGPVVAMARRYMTQPTHIRAADPEDEGLTKKDIRQLVYRAHHMDKDELVARALQAEGRGRTIIFTRTKRTAARVADELTARGFAAGALHGDLGQGAREQALRAFRNGKVDILVATDVAARGIDVDDVTHVFNFQAPEDEKTYVHRVGRTGRAGNKGVAVTLVDWEDMPRWSLIDKALGLGQPEPVETYSSSPHLFSDLGIPKGTKGRLPQAKRVLEGLEGETLEDLGGPEAKQRDGGRGRGRDGGRSRDGERGGREGGRGGRGGRNRGGRSGEGRDDARGGGRGERSGRGRGEAPAEQRAEGRGRGRGEGRERTGDGGADDTDQHGRDSPRHTRQDEQDGEQ
;
A
#
# COMPACT_ATOMS: atom_id res chain seq x y z
N MET A 1 -30.47 74.20 1.87
CA MET A 1 -31.02 73.58 0.67
C MET A 1 -29.90 73.43 -0.33
N THR A 2 -29.21 72.35 -0.29
CA THR A 2 -28.20 71.93 -1.31
C THR A 2 -28.24 70.41 -1.39
N GLN A 3 -28.75 69.95 -2.53
CA GLN A 3 -28.87 68.55 -2.88
C GLN A 3 -27.49 68.01 -3.31
N ASN A 4 -27.02 66.96 -2.70
CA ASN A 4 -25.90 66.16 -3.15
C ASN A 4 -26.44 65.05 -4.09
N SER A 5 -26.04 65.14 -5.36
CA SER A 5 -26.27 64.09 -6.37
C SER A 5 -25.13 63.06 -6.29
N GLU A 6 -25.48 61.87 -5.92
CA GLU A 6 -24.61 60.69 -6.00
C GLU A 6 -24.38 60.28 -7.46
N HIS A 7 -23.16 60.21 -7.85
CA HIS A 7 -22.71 59.76 -9.17
C HIS A 7 -22.44 58.26 -9.10
N THR A 8 -23.28 57.45 -9.75
CA THR A 8 -23.10 56.03 -9.98
C THR A 8 -22.23 55.87 -11.25
N PRO A 9 -21.10 55.17 -11.22
CA PRO A 9 -20.36 54.88 -12.45
C PRO A 9 -21.07 53.82 -13.29
N ALA A 10 -21.14 54.06 -14.59
CA ALA A 10 -21.67 53.15 -15.61
C ALA A 10 -20.81 51.89 -15.75
N PRO A 11 -21.38 50.72 -16.15
CA PRO A 11 -20.63 49.50 -16.39
C PRO A 11 -19.74 49.66 -17.64
N ALA A 12 -18.52 49.15 -17.52
CA ALA A 12 -17.53 49.11 -18.59
C ALA A 12 -18.00 48.22 -19.75
N ASP A 13 -17.77 48.73 -20.97
CA ASP A 13 -18.03 48.06 -22.24
C ASP A 13 -17.31 46.69 -22.27
N VAL A 14 -18.06 45.62 -22.44
CA VAL A 14 -17.56 44.27 -22.70
C VAL A 14 -17.38 44.14 -24.22
N ASP A 15 -16.17 43.79 -24.64
CA ASP A 15 -15.76 43.55 -26.00
C ASP A 15 -16.68 42.52 -26.69
N PRO A 16 -17.33 42.83 -27.83
CA PRO A 16 -18.29 41.93 -28.48
C PRO A 16 -17.69 40.67 -29.10
N THR A 17 -16.36 40.54 -29.10
CA THR A 17 -15.64 39.35 -29.63
C THR A 17 -15.65 38.12 -28.71
N VAL A 18 -16.09 38.25 -27.46
CA VAL A 18 -16.16 37.13 -26.48
C VAL A 18 -17.56 36.50 -26.46
N ALA A 19 -18.58 37.15 -27.02
CA ALA A 19 -19.95 36.66 -27.05
C ALA A 19 -20.26 35.73 -28.25
N GLU A 20 -19.42 35.71 -29.28
CA GLU A 20 -19.61 34.88 -30.49
C GLU A 20 -18.99 33.47 -30.42
N ILE A 21 -18.28 33.13 -29.34
CA ILE A 21 -17.67 31.79 -29.17
C ILE A 21 -18.56 30.87 -28.29
N ALA A 22 -19.69 31.35 -27.78
CA ALA A 22 -20.54 30.58 -26.86
C ALA A 22 -21.75 29.89 -27.50
N GLU A 23 -21.96 29.99 -28.82
CA GLU A 23 -23.14 29.41 -29.48
C GLU A 23 -22.89 28.19 -30.38
N ASP A 24 -21.65 27.66 -30.45
CA ASP A 24 -21.35 26.42 -31.16
C ASP A 24 -21.01 25.23 -30.20
N ILE A 25 -21.68 25.14 -29.06
CA ILE A 25 -21.80 23.87 -28.35
C ILE A 25 -22.96 23.11 -29.01
N VAL A 26 -22.61 22.40 -30.07
CA VAL A 26 -23.45 21.33 -30.60
C VAL A 26 -23.65 20.34 -29.44
N THR A 27 -24.85 20.26 -28.94
CA THR A 27 -25.33 19.12 -28.17
C THR A 27 -25.24 17.93 -29.11
N GLU A 28 -24.13 17.21 -29.10
CA GLU A 28 -24.06 15.89 -29.69
C GLU A 28 -25.11 15.03 -28.99
N ASP A 29 -26.18 14.75 -29.70
CA ASP A 29 -27.10 13.68 -29.40
C ASP A 29 -26.28 12.44 -29.08
N ALA A 30 -26.65 11.73 -28.00
CA ALA A 30 -26.01 10.54 -27.49
C ALA A 30 -25.52 9.66 -28.65
N ALA A 31 -24.21 9.65 -28.87
CA ALA A 31 -23.60 8.75 -29.83
C ALA A 31 -24.10 7.32 -29.54
N PRO A 32 -24.45 6.52 -30.54
CA PRO A 32 -24.86 5.13 -30.33
C PRO A 32 -23.77 4.46 -29.49
N VAL A 33 -24.18 3.85 -28.36
CA VAL A 33 -23.31 3.10 -27.47
C VAL A 33 -22.50 2.16 -28.35
N ALA A 34 -21.21 2.41 -28.49
CA ALA A 34 -20.32 1.52 -29.25
C ALA A 34 -20.46 0.11 -28.64
N PRO A 35 -20.54 -0.95 -29.44
CA PRO A 35 -20.64 -2.31 -28.90
C PRO A 35 -19.54 -2.50 -27.86
N GLU A 36 -19.90 -2.97 -26.67
CA GLU A 36 -18.94 -3.17 -25.58
C GLU A 36 -17.83 -4.10 -26.06
N GLN A 37 -16.62 -3.54 -26.22
CA GLN A 37 -15.45 -4.27 -26.66
C GLN A 37 -15.10 -5.38 -25.65
N THR A 38 -14.72 -6.53 -26.14
CA THR A 38 -14.23 -7.67 -25.34
C THR A 38 -12.69 -7.68 -25.37
N PHE A 39 -12.05 -8.47 -24.52
CA PHE A 39 -10.59 -8.64 -24.56
C PHE A 39 -10.09 -9.23 -25.89
N ALA A 40 -10.91 -10.05 -26.56
CA ALA A 40 -10.57 -10.60 -27.88
C ALA A 40 -10.41 -9.52 -28.95
N ASP A 41 -11.19 -8.45 -28.91
CA ASP A 41 -11.14 -7.34 -29.87
C ASP A 41 -9.82 -6.57 -29.81
N PHE A 42 -9.08 -6.67 -28.69
CA PHE A 42 -7.74 -6.11 -28.53
C PHE A 42 -6.59 -7.05 -28.95
N GLY A 43 -6.90 -8.24 -29.46
CA GLY A 43 -5.88 -9.23 -29.86
C GLY A 43 -5.22 -9.92 -28.65
N VAL A 44 -5.92 -10.00 -27.53
CA VAL A 44 -5.48 -10.78 -26.36
C VAL A 44 -5.47 -12.28 -26.72
N HIS A 45 -4.46 -13.00 -26.25
CA HIS A 45 -4.28 -14.43 -26.51
C HIS A 45 -5.54 -15.23 -26.12
N PRO A 46 -6.08 -16.11 -27.04
CA PRO A 46 -7.35 -16.79 -26.81
C PRO A 46 -7.46 -17.52 -25.47
N LYS A 47 -6.40 -18.20 -25.04
CA LYS A 47 -6.38 -18.91 -23.74
C LYS A 47 -6.46 -17.96 -22.53
N ILE A 48 -6.03 -16.70 -22.66
CA ILE A 48 -6.20 -15.68 -21.63
C ILE A 48 -7.65 -15.21 -21.63
N VAL A 49 -8.22 -14.95 -22.79
CA VAL A 49 -9.66 -14.60 -22.94
C VAL A 49 -10.55 -15.68 -22.31
N GLU A 50 -10.37 -16.95 -22.67
CA GLU A 50 -11.12 -18.09 -22.10
C GLU A 50 -11.00 -18.14 -20.54
N ALA A 51 -9.80 -17.84 -20.00
CA ALA A 51 -9.59 -17.86 -18.57
C ALA A 51 -10.33 -16.72 -17.85
N LEU A 52 -10.37 -15.53 -18.47
CA LEU A 52 -11.09 -14.35 -17.95
C LEU A 52 -12.60 -14.56 -18.05
N GLU A 53 -13.12 -15.03 -19.19
CA GLU A 53 -14.54 -15.35 -19.39
C GLU A 53 -15.04 -16.37 -18.38
N ALA A 54 -14.25 -17.41 -18.09
CA ALA A 54 -14.57 -18.40 -17.06
C ALA A 54 -14.71 -17.81 -15.65
N LYS A 55 -14.18 -16.59 -15.44
CA LYS A 55 -14.32 -15.80 -14.21
C LYS A 55 -15.42 -14.72 -14.31
N GLY A 56 -16.13 -14.64 -15.44
CA GLY A 56 -17.12 -13.60 -15.69
C GLY A 56 -16.53 -12.23 -16.06
N ILE A 57 -15.23 -12.18 -16.38
CA ILE A 57 -14.52 -10.94 -16.79
C ILE A 57 -14.50 -10.92 -18.32
N VAL A 58 -15.51 -10.28 -18.91
CA VAL A 58 -15.71 -10.26 -20.38
C VAL A 58 -15.24 -8.95 -20.98
N HIS A 59 -15.54 -7.82 -20.34
CA HIS A 59 -15.28 -6.48 -20.85
C HIS A 59 -14.15 -5.81 -20.08
N PRO A 60 -13.19 -5.16 -20.78
CA PRO A 60 -12.13 -4.42 -20.11
C PRO A 60 -12.65 -3.12 -19.47
N PHE A 61 -12.10 -2.77 -18.32
CA PHE A 61 -12.28 -1.43 -17.75
C PHE A 61 -11.63 -0.34 -18.63
N PRO A 62 -12.05 0.94 -18.52
CA PRO A 62 -11.53 2.02 -19.37
C PRO A 62 -10.01 2.09 -19.42
N ILE A 63 -9.32 1.99 -18.27
CA ILE A 63 -7.84 1.98 -18.24
C ILE A 63 -7.25 0.80 -18.99
N GLN A 64 -7.89 -0.39 -18.95
CA GLN A 64 -7.43 -1.57 -19.67
C GLN A 64 -7.63 -1.40 -21.17
N ALA A 65 -8.80 -0.95 -21.60
CA ALA A 65 -9.10 -0.69 -23.01
C ALA A 65 -8.14 0.32 -23.66
N MET A 66 -7.76 1.37 -22.89
CA MET A 66 -6.78 2.36 -23.36
C MET A 66 -5.33 1.84 -23.34
N THR A 67 -5.01 0.95 -22.41
CA THR A 67 -3.63 0.44 -22.23
C THR A 67 -3.30 -0.70 -23.18
N LEU A 68 -4.22 -1.64 -23.39
CA LEU A 68 -3.97 -2.88 -24.14
C LEU A 68 -3.45 -2.65 -25.56
N PRO A 69 -4.00 -1.74 -26.39
CA PRO A 69 -3.49 -1.53 -27.76
C PRO A 69 -2.02 -1.14 -27.80
N VAL A 70 -1.60 -0.27 -26.87
CA VAL A 70 -0.22 0.23 -26.79
C VAL A 70 0.71 -0.80 -26.16
N ALA A 71 0.26 -1.45 -25.06
CA ALA A 71 1.07 -2.42 -24.33
C ALA A 71 1.30 -3.72 -25.10
N LEU A 72 0.30 -4.22 -25.82
CA LEU A 72 0.44 -5.41 -26.68
C LEU A 72 1.37 -5.15 -27.86
N GLY A 73 1.47 -3.89 -28.31
CA GLY A 73 2.48 -3.44 -29.29
C GLY A 73 3.92 -3.40 -28.75
N GLY A 74 4.11 -3.63 -27.44
CA GLY A 74 5.45 -3.66 -26.81
C GLY A 74 6.01 -2.29 -26.44
N HIS A 75 5.21 -1.23 -26.47
CA HIS A 75 5.63 0.13 -26.11
C HIS A 75 5.62 0.34 -24.59
N ASP A 76 6.48 1.21 -24.12
CA ASP A 76 6.50 1.64 -22.73
C ASP A 76 5.26 2.48 -22.39
N ILE A 77 4.72 2.29 -21.20
CA ILE A 77 3.48 2.94 -20.76
C ILE A 77 3.63 3.56 -19.39
N ILE A 78 3.11 4.77 -19.22
CA ILE A 78 2.78 5.36 -17.93
C ILE A 78 1.26 5.36 -17.82
N GLY A 79 0.72 4.45 -17.01
CA GLY A 79 -0.71 4.35 -16.71
C GLY A 79 -1.06 5.12 -15.44
N GLN A 80 -1.75 6.24 -15.58
CA GLN A 80 -2.20 7.01 -14.43
C GLN A 80 -3.68 6.74 -14.16
N ALA A 81 -3.97 6.01 -13.07
CA ALA A 81 -5.31 5.70 -12.64
C ALA A 81 -5.35 5.37 -11.14
N LYS A 82 -6.47 5.68 -10.49
CA LYS A 82 -6.70 5.40 -9.06
C LYS A 82 -6.68 3.88 -8.75
N THR A 83 -6.51 3.50 -7.49
CA THR A 83 -6.65 2.11 -7.05
C THR A 83 -8.10 1.63 -7.25
N GLY A 84 -8.29 0.35 -7.62
CA GLY A 84 -9.61 -0.22 -7.88
C GLY A 84 -10.19 0.06 -9.27
N THR A 85 -9.39 0.61 -10.21
CA THR A 85 -9.79 0.81 -11.61
C THR A 85 -9.44 -0.37 -12.53
N GLY A 86 -8.96 -1.49 -11.97
CA GLY A 86 -8.60 -2.68 -12.73
C GLY A 86 -7.24 -2.63 -13.44
N LYS A 87 -6.29 -1.78 -12.99
CA LYS A 87 -4.94 -1.64 -13.59
C LYS A 87 -4.23 -2.98 -13.81
N THR A 88 -4.43 -3.94 -12.91
CA THR A 88 -3.72 -5.23 -12.89
C THR A 88 -3.80 -5.96 -14.22
N LEU A 89 -4.98 -6.08 -14.83
CA LEU A 89 -5.12 -6.71 -16.14
C LEU A 89 -4.57 -5.85 -17.28
N GLY A 90 -4.55 -4.53 -17.13
CA GLY A 90 -3.96 -3.61 -18.12
C GLY A 90 -2.48 -3.85 -18.36
N PHE A 91 -1.70 -4.15 -17.30
CA PHE A 91 -0.28 -4.54 -17.43
C PHE A 91 -0.07 -6.06 -17.43
N GLY A 92 -0.94 -6.78 -16.74
CA GLY A 92 -0.81 -8.22 -16.57
C GLY A 92 -1.00 -8.99 -17.86
N ILE A 93 -2.01 -8.66 -18.66
CA ILE A 93 -2.26 -9.30 -19.96
C ILE A 93 -1.06 -9.16 -20.90
N PRO A 94 -0.47 -7.96 -21.13
CA PRO A 94 0.74 -7.82 -21.93
C PRO A 94 1.92 -8.63 -21.40
N ALA A 95 2.15 -8.62 -20.09
CA ALA A 95 3.22 -9.41 -19.47
C ALA A 95 3.01 -10.92 -19.66
N LEU A 96 1.78 -11.40 -19.44
CA LEU A 96 1.41 -12.79 -19.70
C LEU A 96 1.58 -13.15 -21.18
N GLN A 97 1.13 -12.31 -22.11
CA GLN A 97 1.13 -12.60 -23.55
C GLN A 97 2.55 -12.71 -24.12
N ARG A 98 3.51 -11.94 -23.61
CA ARG A 98 4.92 -11.96 -24.01
C ARG A 98 5.72 -13.12 -23.42
N ALA A 99 5.29 -13.64 -22.29
CA ALA A 99 5.96 -14.77 -21.63
C ALA A 99 5.69 -16.07 -22.39
N ILE A 100 6.71 -16.93 -22.48
CA ILE A 100 6.67 -18.24 -23.14
C ILE A 100 6.79 -19.31 -22.06
N GLY A 101 5.78 -20.15 -21.92
CA GLY A 101 5.75 -21.23 -20.96
C GLY A 101 6.16 -22.59 -21.55
N PRO A 102 6.33 -23.62 -20.69
CA PRO A 102 6.68 -24.97 -21.12
C PRO A 102 5.76 -25.51 -22.21
N GLY A 103 6.34 -25.99 -23.32
CA GLY A 103 5.61 -26.55 -24.46
C GLY A 103 4.90 -25.54 -25.37
N GLU A 104 5.09 -24.23 -25.15
CA GLU A 104 4.61 -23.19 -26.06
C GLU A 104 5.66 -22.91 -27.17
N PRO A 105 5.25 -22.36 -28.33
CA PRO A 105 6.17 -22.00 -29.40
C PRO A 105 7.31 -21.10 -28.90
N GLY A 106 8.55 -21.50 -29.16
CA GLY A 106 9.75 -20.79 -28.70
C GLY A 106 10.35 -21.32 -27.41
N TRP A 107 9.65 -22.21 -26.66
CA TRP A 107 10.20 -22.84 -25.46
C TRP A 107 11.47 -23.65 -25.71
N ASP A 108 11.50 -24.47 -26.78
CA ASP A 108 12.66 -25.26 -27.16
C ASP A 108 13.91 -24.40 -27.39
N ALA A 109 13.73 -23.20 -27.92
CA ALA A 109 14.82 -22.25 -28.12
C ALA A 109 15.36 -21.69 -26.80
N LEU A 110 14.51 -21.55 -25.77
CA LEU A 110 14.92 -21.17 -24.41
C LEU A 110 15.66 -22.32 -23.73
N GLU A 111 15.17 -23.57 -23.89
CA GLU A 111 15.86 -24.77 -23.39
C GLU A 111 17.23 -24.94 -24.01
N ALA A 112 17.34 -24.82 -25.33
CA ALA A 112 18.62 -24.92 -26.05
C ALA A 112 19.65 -23.88 -25.58
N LYS A 113 19.19 -22.69 -25.13
CA LYS A 113 20.03 -21.65 -24.54
C LYS A 113 20.32 -21.84 -23.05
N GLY A 114 19.74 -22.84 -22.39
CA GLY A 114 19.82 -23.03 -20.93
C GLY A 114 19.15 -21.91 -20.13
N THR A 115 18.11 -21.29 -20.71
CA THR A 115 17.41 -20.14 -20.15
C THR A 115 15.94 -20.41 -19.84
N ALA A 116 15.46 -21.59 -20.19
CA ALA A 116 14.11 -22.05 -19.86
C ALA A 116 13.86 -22.02 -18.35
N GLY A 117 12.73 -21.49 -17.93
CA GLY A 117 12.36 -21.35 -16.51
C GLY A 117 13.05 -20.20 -15.77
N ALA A 118 13.78 -19.32 -16.48
CA ALA A 118 14.18 -18.04 -15.90
C ALA A 118 13.10 -16.97 -16.11
N PRO A 119 12.93 -16.01 -15.19
CA PRO A 119 11.90 -14.98 -15.28
C PRO A 119 12.02 -14.16 -16.56
N GLN A 120 10.91 -14.03 -17.28
CA GLN A 120 10.75 -13.21 -18.48
C GLN A 120 10.02 -11.90 -18.17
N ALA A 121 9.21 -11.88 -17.11
CA ALA A 121 8.57 -10.67 -16.61
C ALA A 121 8.84 -10.47 -15.12
N LEU A 122 9.08 -9.22 -14.73
CA LEU A 122 9.25 -8.76 -13.36
C LEU A 122 8.19 -7.71 -13.04
N ILE A 123 7.39 -7.96 -12.00
CA ILE A 123 6.37 -7.04 -11.51
C ILE A 123 6.74 -6.65 -10.09
N VAL A 124 6.95 -5.35 -9.87
CA VAL A 124 7.34 -4.79 -8.58
C VAL A 124 6.15 -4.10 -7.95
N ALA A 125 5.81 -4.48 -6.74
CA ALA A 125 4.72 -3.90 -5.95
C ALA A 125 5.24 -3.40 -4.59
N PRO A 126 4.70 -2.29 -4.04
CA PRO A 126 5.18 -1.68 -2.80
C PRO A 126 4.96 -2.55 -1.56
N THR A 127 3.89 -3.36 -1.56
CA THR A 127 3.47 -4.14 -0.40
C THR A 127 3.34 -5.62 -0.73
N ARG A 128 3.43 -6.45 0.30
CA ARG A 128 3.27 -7.91 0.20
C ARG A 128 1.88 -8.29 -0.25
N GLU A 129 0.90 -7.61 0.32
CA GLU A 129 -0.52 -7.81 0.08
C GLU A 129 -0.86 -7.55 -1.40
N LEU A 130 -0.35 -6.44 -1.96
CA LEU A 130 -0.52 -6.13 -3.38
C LEU A 130 0.23 -7.14 -4.26
N ALA A 131 1.44 -7.54 -3.91
CA ALA A 131 2.18 -8.57 -4.66
C ALA A 131 1.41 -9.90 -4.73
N VAL A 132 0.81 -10.34 -3.60
CA VAL A 132 0.00 -11.57 -3.54
C VAL A 132 -1.27 -11.42 -4.38
N GLN A 133 -1.93 -10.26 -4.32
CA GLN A 133 -3.12 -9.98 -5.11
C GLN A 133 -2.81 -9.99 -6.61
N VAL A 134 -1.80 -9.22 -7.05
CA VAL A 134 -1.38 -9.17 -8.46
C VAL A 134 -1.02 -10.57 -8.96
N ALA A 135 -0.24 -11.35 -8.19
CA ALA A 135 0.09 -12.73 -8.56
C ALA A 135 -1.15 -13.64 -8.68
N GLY A 136 -2.15 -13.44 -7.79
CA GLY A 136 -3.43 -14.14 -7.84
C GLY A 136 -4.22 -13.82 -9.11
N ASP A 137 -4.34 -12.54 -9.47
CA ASP A 137 -5.03 -12.08 -10.67
C ASP A 137 -4.35 -12.60 -11.94
N LEU A 138 -3.01 -12.54 -12.00
CA LEU A 138 -2.24 -13.08 -13.11
C LEU A 138 -2.37 -14.59 -13.23
N THR A 139 -2.34 -15.31 -12.11
CA THR A 139 -2.55 -16.78 -12.09
C THR A 139 -3.93 -17.14 -12.61
N ALA A 140 -4.96 -16.39 -12.23
CA ALA A 140 -6.31 -16.57 -12.73
C ALA A 140 -6.40 -16.30 -14.24
N ALA A 141 -5.80 -15.23 -14.75
CA ALA A 141 -5.76 -14.89 -16.16
C ALA A 141 -4.91 -15.87 -16.99
N ALA A 142 -3.87 -16.46 -16.39
CA ALA A 142 -3.02 -17.47 -17.02
C ALA A 142 -3.51 -18.91 -16.89
N ALA A 143 -4.67 -19.17 -16.26
CA ALA A 143 -5.12 -20.52 -15.89
C ALA A 143 -5.20 -21.53 -17.04
N ARG A 144 -5.24 -21.07 -18.29
CA ARG A 144 -5.23 -21.91 -19.52
C ARG A 144 -3.88 -21.97 -20.19
N ARG A 145 -2.87 -21.27 -19.67
CA ARG A 145 -1.50 -21.26 -20.21
C ARG A 145 -0.54 -21.96 -19.24
N PRO A 146 0.53 -22.59 -19.71
CA PRO A 146 1.50 -23.29 -18.85
C PRO A 146 2.52 -22.31 -18.24
N LEU A 147 2.07 -21.14 -17.76
CA LEU A 147 2.94 -20.12 -17.16
C LEU A 147 3.00 -20.29 -15.64
N ARG A 148 4.18 -20.27 -15.09
CA ARG A 148 4.45 -20.34 -13.65
C ARG A 148 4.72 -18.94 -13.13
N ILE A 149 4.01 -18.55 -12.07
CA ILE A 149 4.06 -17.23 -11.47
C ILE A 149 4.47 -17.38 -10.01
N ALA A 150 5.59 -16.79 -9.63
CA ALA A 150 6.07 -16.81 -8.25
C ALA A 150 5.84 -15.47 -7.55
N THR A 151 5.52 -15.53 -6.25
CA THR A 151 5.36 -14.34 -5.40
C THR A 151 6.49 -14.23 -4.41
N ILE A 152 7.31 -13.18 -4.54
CA ILE A 152 8.56 -12.97 -3.80
C ILE A 152 8.45 -11.75 -2.88
N TYR A 153 8.36 -11.98 -1.56
CA TYR A 153 8.24 -10.88 -0.57
C TYR A 153 8.86 -11.23 0.78
N GLY A 154 9.17 -10.20 1.56
CA GLY A 154 9.78 -10.32 2.88
C GLY A 154 8.80 -10.79 3.97
N GLY A 155 9.33 -11.25 5.13
CA GLY A 155 8.53 -11.74 6.26
C GLY A 155 8.02 -13.18 6.14
N ARG A 156 8.42 -13.87 5.06
CA ARG A 156 8.22 -15.30 4.83
C ARG A 156 9.60 -15.97 4.79
N ALA A 157 9.68 -17.27 5.07
CA ALA A 157 10.91 -18.04 4.96
C ALA A 157 11.51 -17.92 3.54
N TYR A 158 12.83 -18.02 3.44
CA TYR A 158 13.54 -17.96 2.15
C TYR A 158 13.39 -19.25 1.36
N GLU A 159 13.45 -20.37 2.03
CA GLU A 159 13.56 -21.72 1.46
C GLU A 159 12.41 -22.01 0.47
N PRO A 160 11.13 -21.81 0.81
CA PRO A 160 10.03 -22.06 -0.14
C PRO A 160 10.12 -21.19 -1.40
N GLN A 161 10.55 -19.91 -1.25
CA GLN A 161 10.69 -18.99 -2.38
C GLN A 161 11.86 -19.39 -3.27
N ILE A 162 12.98 -19.84 -2.68
CA ILE A 162 14.15 -20.36 -3.41
C ILE A 162 13.78 -21.64 -4.16
N GLU A 163 13.08 -22.57 -3.53
CA GLU A 163 12.63 -23.80 -4.18
C GLU A 163 11.70 -23.53 -5.36
N GLU A 164 10.81 -22.52 -5.24
CA GLU A 164 9.91 -22.09 -6.30
C GLU A 164 10.71 -21.54 -7.49
N LEU A 165 11.69 -20.67 -7.24
CA LEU A 165 12.59 -20.14 -8.26
C LEU A 165 13.42 -21.26 -8.95
N GLN A 166 13.90 -22.25 -8.19
CA GLN A 166 14.68 -23.38 -8.73
C GLN A 166 13.85 -24.32 -9.61
N ARG A 167 12.54 -24.46 -9.34
CA ARG A 167 11.64 -25.22 -10.21
C ARG A 167 11.40 -24.56 -11.56
N GLY A 168 11.81 -23.29 -11.68
CA GLY A 168 11.64 -22.47 -12.87
C GLY A 168 10.31 -21.72 -12.88
N ILE A 169 10.36 -20.45 -13.20
CA ILE A 169 9.22 -19.54 -13.26
C ILE A 169 9.38 -18.58 -14.44
N GLU A 170 8.28 -18.19 -15.05
CA GLU A 170 8.25 -17.24 -16.16
C GLU A 170 7.97 -15.82 -15.70
N ILE A 171 7.21 -15.67 -14.62
CA ILE A 171 6.80 -14.35 -14.10
C ILE A 171 7.06 -14.27 -12.60
N VAL A 172 7.76 -13.21 -12.19
CA VAL A 172 8.00 -12.87 -10.79
C VAL A 172 7.20 -11.64 -10.41
N VAL A 173 6.42 -11.75 -9.34
CA VAL A 173 5.77 -10.61 -8.68
C VAL A 173 6.37 -10.45 -7.30
N GLY A 174 6.81 -9.25 -6.92
CA GLY A 174 7.41 -9.14 -5.59
C GLY A 174 7.63 -7.74 -5.07
N THR A 175 8.07 -7.68 -3.80
CA THR A 175 8.45 -6.43 -3.14
C THR A 175 9.94 -6.16 -3.30
N PRO A 176 10.37 -4.89 -3.44
CA PRO A 176 11.75 -4.54 -3.81
C PRO A 176 12.83 -5.22 -2.95
N GLY A 177 12.75 -5.10 -1.63
CA GLY A 177 13.80 -5.62 -0.74
C GLY A 177 14.08 -7.11 -0.89
N ARG A 178 13.03 -7.97 -0.91
CA ARG A 178 13.21 -9.43 -1.04
C ARG A 178 13.68 -9.85 -2.44
N LEU A 179 13.21 -9.14 -3.48
CA LEU A 179 13.71 -9.35 -4.85
C LEU A 179 15.21 -9.08 -4.95
N ILE A 180 15.68 -7.96 -4.36
CA ILE A 180 17.11 -7.62 -4.31
C ILE A 180 17.89 -8.64 -3.51
N ASP A 181 17.39 -9.07 -2.36
CA ASP A 181 18.06 -10.09 -1.52
C ASP A 181 18.30 -11.38 -2.30
N LEU A 182 17.27 -11.93 -2.96
CA LEU A 182 17.40 -13.17 -3.73
C LEU A 182 18.24 -12.98 -5.00
N MET A 183 18.20 -11.80 -5.63
CA MET A 183 19.08 -11.45 -6.73
C MET A 183 20.55 -11.42 -6.30
N ARG A 184 20.87 -10.76 -5.18
CA ARG A 184 22.25 -10.69 -4.62
C ARG A 184 22.76 -12.06 -4.21
N GLN A 185 21.90 -12.93 -3.70
CA GLN A 185 22.21 -14.32 -3.37
C GLN A 185 22.27 -15.23 -4.60
N ARG A 186 22.01 -14.71 -5.82
CA ARG A 186 22.00 -15.43 -7.09
C ARG A 186 20.94 -16.54 -7.19
N HIS A 187 19.88 -16.44 -6.39
CA HIS A 187 18.71 -17.31 -6.52
C HIS A 187 17.72 -16.77 -7.54
N LEU A 188 17.65 -15.45 -7.72
CA LEU A 188 16.82 -14.80 -8.71
C LEU A 188 17.69 -14.25 -9.86
N ARG A 189 17.43 -14.72 -11.08
CA ARG A 189 18.04 -14.22 -12.31
C ARG A 189 17.09 -13.22 -12.97
N LEU A 190 17.61 -12.08 -13.39
CA LEU A 190 16.85 -11.02 -14.07
C LEU A 190 17.35 -10.73 -15.50
N ASP A 191 18.34 -11.47 -15.97
CA ASP A 191 19.02 -11.27 -17.25
C ASP A 191 18.15 -11.61 -18.49
N LEU A 192 17.01 -12.26 -18.29
CA LEU A 192 16.06 -12.59 -19.35
C LEU A 192 14.75 -11.79 -19.29
N VAL A 193 14.62 -10.91 -18.34
CA VAL A 193 13.43 -10.09 -18.16
C VAL A 193 13.28 -9.16 -19.37
N ASN A 194 12.23 -9.35 -20.15
CA ASN A 194 11.87 -8.52 -21.30
C ASN A 194 10.67 -7.59 -21.01
N THR A 195 10.04 -7.76 -19.87
CA THR A 195 8.90 -6.94 -19.43
C THR A 195 9.06 -6.59 -17.95
N VAL A 196 9.04 -5.30 -17.63
CA VAL A 196 9.04 -4.80 -16.25
C VAL A 196 7.78 -4.00 -15.99
N VAL A 197 7.14 -4.26 -14.86
CA VAL A 197 6.01 -3.49 -14.37
C VAL A 197 6.35 -2.90 -13.01
N LEU A 198 6.07 -1.62 -12.85
CA LEU A 198 6.13 -0.91 -11.56
C LEU A 198 4.71 -0.51 -11.21
N ASP A 199 4.09 -1.21 -10.26
CA ASP A 199 2.73 -0.90 -9.82
C ASP A 199 2.73 -0.09 -8.53
N GLU A 200 1.85 0.92 -8.44
CA GLU A 200 1.79 1.89 -7.36
C GLU A 200 3.14 2.58 -7.09
N ALA A 201 3.73 3.16 -8.15
CA ALA A 201 5.05 3.77 -8.09
C ALA A 201 5.15 4.95 -7.11
N ASP A 202 4.08 5.73 -6.96
CA ASP A 202 3.98 6.79 -5.95
C ASP A 202 4.00 6.23 -4.53
N GLU A 203 3.41 5.08 -4.30
CA GLU A 203 3.46 4.42 -3.00
C GLU A 203 4.85 3.85 -2.70
N MET A 204 5.57 3.35 -3.73
CA MET A 204 6.97 2.96 -3.58
C MET A 204 7.86 4.14 -3.20
N LEU A 205 7.57 5.35 -3.70
CA LEU A 205 8.23 6.59 -3.28
C LEU A 205 7.96 6.90 -1.81
N ASP A 206 6.69 6.87 -1.39
CA ASP A 206 6.29 7.18 -0.02
C ASP A 206 6.89 6.19 1.01
N LEU A 207 7.13 4.95 0.60
CA LEU A 207 7.79 3.92 1.42
C LEU A 207 9.33 3.97 1.34
N GLY A 208 9.90 4.86 0.54
CA GLY A 208 11.35 5.01 0.38
C GLY A 208 12.01 3.94 -0.48
N PHE A 209 11.26 3.20 -1.30
CA PHE A 209 11.77 2.09 -2.13
C PHE A 209 12.31 2.52 -3.50
N LEU A 210 12.30 3.81 -3.87
CA LEU A 210 12.82 4.21 -5.19
C LEU A 210 14.27 3.77 -5.44
N PRO A 211 15.22 3.87 -4.49
CA PRO A 211 16.58 3.39 -4.70
C PRO A 211 16.65 1.87 -4.95
N ASP A 212 15.76 1.11 -4.30
CA ASP A 212 15.66 -0.33 -4.49
C ASP A 212 15.08 -0.66 -5.88
N VAL A 213 14.05 0.07 -6.31
CA VAL A 213 13.47 -0.05 -7.65
C VAL A 213 14.52 0.27 -8.72
N GLU A 214 15.29 1.34 -8.55
CA GLU A 214 16.41 1.68 -9.47
C GLU A 214 17.46 0.58 -9.53
N THR A 215 17.76 -0.08 -8.40
CA THR A 215 18.67 -1.23 -8.34
C THR A 215 18.15 -2.40 -9.17
N LEU A 216 16.85 -2.71 -9.09
CA LEU A 216 16.22 -3.76 -9.91
C LEU A 216 16.21 -3.38 -11.39
N LEU A 217 15.85 -2.13 -11.73
CA LEU A 217 15.83 -1.63 -13.11
C LEU A 217 17.21 -1.63 -13.77
N ALA A 218 18.26 -1.44 -12.99
CA ALA A 218 19.65 -1.54 -13.47
C ALA A 218 20.13 -2.98 -13.69
N ALA A 219 19.48 -3.96 -13.03
CA ALA A 219 19.83 -5.38 -13.12
C ALA A 219 19.13 -6.12 -14.27
N VAL A 220 18.08 -5.55 -14.84
CA VAL A 220 17.37 -6.13 -16.01
C VAL A 220 17.94 -5.61 -17.32
N PRO A 221 17.76 -6.34 -18.46
CA PRO A 221 18.24 -5.90 -19.77
C PRO A 221 17.74 -4.50 -20.16
N ALA A 222 18.59 -3.75 -20.90
CA ALA A 222 18.23 -2.42 -21.37
C ALA A 222 17.11 -2.47 -22.44
N VAL A 223 17.10 -3.52 -23.27
CA VAL A 223 16.03 -3.74 -24.26
C VAL A 223 14.91 -4.53 -23.60
N ARG A 224 13.88 -3.81 -23.20
CA ARG A 224 12.71 -4.35 -22.54
C ARG A 224 11.51 -3.44 -22.74
N GLN A 225 10.33 -3.91 -22.42
CA GLN A 225 9.16 -3.07 -22.20
C GLN A 225 9.08 -2.70 -20.73
N THR A 226 8.85 -1.42 -20.43
CA THR A 226 8.62 -0.95 -19.05
C THR A 226 7.24 -0.30 -18.94
N MET A 227 6.44 -0.79 -18.02
CA MET A 227 5.10 -0.25 -17.74
C MET A 227 5.07 0.26 -16.30
N LEU A 228 4.76 1.54 -16.12
CA LEU A 228 4.67 2.20 -14.83
C LEU A 228 3.22 2.57 -14.55
N PHE A 229 2.67 2.09 -13.45
CA PHE A 229 1.32 2.42 -13.00
C PHE A 229 1.37 3.17 -11.68
N SER A 230 0.62 4.28 -11.59
CA SER A 230 0.60 5.13 -10.41
C SER A 230 -0.71 5.92 -10.33
N ALA A 231 -1.17 6.24 -9.13
CA ALA A 231 -2.30 7.14 -8.97
C ALA A 231 -1.87 8.61 -9.17
N THR A 232 -0.66 8.95 -8.73
CA THR A 232 -0.08 10.30 -8.82
C THR A 232 1.29 10.26 -9.47
N MET A 233 1.73 11.40 -10.04
CA MET A 233 3.02 11.52 -10.72
C MET A 233 3.91 12.58 -10.05
N PRO A 234 4.40 12.34 -8.82
CA PRO A 234 5.32 13.26 -8.17
C PRO A 234 6.67 13.34 -8.88
N GLY A 235 7.40 14.45 -8.71
CA GLY A 235 8.66 14.71 -9.41
C GLY A 235 9.65 13.53 -9.43
N PRO A 236 9.93 12.85 -8.30
CA PRO A 236 10.85 11.70 -8.29
C PRO A 236 10.38 10.52 -9.17
N VAL A 237 9.07 10.22 -9.22
CA VAL A 237 8.51 9.17 -10.09
C VAL A 237 8.66 9.55 -11.56
N VAL A 238 8.40 10.83 -11.90
CA VAL A 238 8.61 11.34 -13.26
C VAL A 238 10.09 11.27 -13.65
N ALA A 239 11.01 11.60 -12.74
CA ALA A 239 12.44 11.52 -12.98
C ALA A 239 12.89 10.07 -13.25
N MET A 240 12.40 9.11 -12.47
CA MET A 240 12.63 7.67 -12.66
C MET A 240 12.09 7.20 -14.03
N ALA A 241 10.86 7.58 -14.38
CA ALA A 241 10.28 7.23 -15.68
C ALA A 241 11.14 7.77 -16.85
N ARG A 242 11.57 9.02 -16.79
CA ARG A 242 12.45 9.62 -17.82
C ARG A 242 13.79 8.90 -17.97
N ARG A 243 14.31 8.34 -16.89
CA ARG A 243 15.61 7.66 -16.88
C ARG A 243 15.55 6.24 -17.42
N TYR A 244 14.48 5.51 -17.14
CA TYR A 244 14.40 4.06 -17.38
C TYR A 244 13.40 3.64 -18.45
N MET A 245 12.61 4.57 -19.00
CA MET A 245 11.60 4.29 -20.02
C MET A 245 11.95 4.95 -21.35
N THR A 246 11.55 4.32 -22.44
CA THR A 246 11.81 4.78 -23.81
C THR A 246 10.54 5.28 -24.46
N GLN A 247 10.41 6.60 -24.64
CA GLN A 247 9.25 7.27 -25.25
C GLN A 247 7.90 6.71 -24.75
N PRO A 248 7.66 6.71 -23.42
CA PRO A 248 6.46 6.09 -22.88
C PRO A 248 5.21 6.83 -23.32
N THR A 249 4.17 6.07 -23.67
CA THR A 249 2.83 6.62 -23.87
C THR A 249 2.19 6.88 -22.50
N HIS A 250 1.81 8.13 -22.23
CA HIS A 250 1.12 8.48 -20.99
C HIS A 250 -0.39 8.33 -21.17
N ILE A 251 -0.95 7.33 -20.51
CA ILE A 251 -2.37 7.01 -20.52
C ILE A 251 -2.97 7.47 -19.17
N ARG A 252 -3.95 8.33 -19.25
CA ARG A 252 -4.70 8.79 -18.07
C ARG A 252 -6.16 8.37 -18.25
N ALA A 253 -6.61 7.44 -17.42
CA ALA A 253 -8.03 7.18 -17.32
C ALA A 253 -8.64 8.31 -16.47
N ALA A 254 -9.24 9.28 -17.14
CA ALA A 254 -10.13 10.22 -16.50
C ALA A 254 -11.45 9.49 -16.23
N ASP A 255 -11.87 9.43 -14.98
CA ASP A 255 -13.24 9.08 -14.67
C ASP A 255 -14.08 10.33 -15.01
N PRO A 256 -15.06 10.28 -15.93
CA PRO A 256 -15.88 11.45 -16.27
C PRO A 256 -16.59 12.07 -15.07
N GLU A 257 -16.72 11.29 -13.98
CA GLU A 257 -17.33 11.75 -12.73
C GLU A 257 -16.31 12.35 -11.73
N ASP A 258 -15.02 12.38 -12.08
CA ASP A 258 -13.91 12.77 -11.20
C ASP A 258 -13.51 14.25 -11.36
N GLU A 259 -14.47 15.16 -11.36
CA GLU A 259 -14.22 16.60 -11.16
C GLU A 259 -13.96 16.91 -9.67
N GLY A 260 -12.92 16.28 -9.09
CA GLY A 260 -12.52 16.54 -7.71
C GLY A 260 -11.56 15.50 -7.15
N LEU A 261 -10.81 15.87 -6.11
CA LEU A 261 -9.88 15.00 -5.41
C LEU A 261 -10.60 13.91 -4.59
N THR A 262 -11.92 14.07 -4.36
CA THR A 262 -12.74 13.11 -3.61
C THR A 262 -13.94 12.66 -4.45
N LYS A 263 -14.27 11.36 -4.41
CA LYS A 263 -15.40 10.79 -5.16
C LYS A 263 -16.74 11.35 -4.67
N LYS A 264 -17.64 11.73 -5.59
CA LYS A 264 -19.00 12.21 -5.29
C LYS A 264 -19.87 11.17 -4.56
N ASP A 265 -19.59 9.89 -4.74
CA ASP A 265 -20.31 8.77 -4.11
C ASP A 265 -19.94 8.52 -2.65
N ILE A 266 -18.96 9.25 -2.10
CA ILE A 266 -18.55 9.09 -0.71
C ILE A 266 -19.09 10.26 0.13
N ARG A 267 -20.02 9.96 1.02
CA ARG A 267 -20.47 10.91 2.03
C ARG A 267 -19.39 11.09 3.08
N GLN A 268 -18.87 12.30 3.21
CA GLN A 268 -17.80 12.65 4.13
C GLN A 268 -18.36 13.44 5.31
N LEU A 269 -18.09 12.93 6.52
CA LEU A 269 -18.49 13.53 7.80
C LEU A 269 -17.25 13.79 8.64
N VAL A 270 -17.12 14.98 9.17
CA VAL A 270 -15.97 15.37 9.98
C VAL A 270 -16.45 15.89 11.31
N TYR A 271 -15.92 15.36 12.39
CA TYR A 271 -16.30 15.71 13.75
C TYR A 271 -15.06 16.06 14.57
N ARG A 272 -15.14 17.12 15.35
CA ARG A 272 -14.16 17.40 16.39
C ARG A 272 -14.52 16.58 17.62
N ALA A 273 -13.69 15.59 17.95
CA ALA A 273 -14.01 14.61 18.99
C ALA A 273 -12.90 14.53 20.04
N HIS A 274 -13.30 14.51 21.32
CA HIS A 274 -12.37 14.36 22.43
C HIS A 274 -11.79 12.93 22.45
N HIS A 275 -10.47 12.80 22.60
CA HIS A 275 -9.78 11.50 22.55
C HIS A 275 -10.33 10.45 23.52
N MET A 276 -10.82 10.86 24.70
CA MET A 276 -11.40 9.96 25.72
C MET A 276 -12.76 9.39 25.30
N ASP A 277 -13.49 10.05 24.41
CA ASP A 277 -14.84 9.66 24.00
C ASP A 277 -14.88 8.94 22.64
N LYS A 278 -13.77 8.95 21.89
CA LYS A 278 -13.71 8.35 20.54
C LYS A 278 -14.06 6.87 20.50
N ASP A 279 -13.64 6.10 21.51
CA ASP A 279 -13.92 4.66 21.55
C ASP A 279 -15.43 4.41 21.73
N GLU A 280 -16.13 5.21 22.54
CA GLU A 280 -17.57 5.13 22.72
C GLU A 280 -18.31 5.65 21.48
N LEU A 281 -17.85 6.77 20.90
CA LEU A 281 -18.41 7.35 19.68
C LEU A 281 -18.34 6.36 18.52
N VAL A 282 -17.16 5.78 18.26
CA VAL A 282 -16.96 4.78 17.20
C VAL A 282 -17.81 3.54 17.47
N ALA A 283 -17.85 3.02 18.69
CA ALA A 283 -18.65 1.86 19.03
C ALA A 283 -20.16 2.06 18.83
N ARG A 284 -20.66 3.29 18.98
CA ARG A 284 -22.05 3.64 18.62
C ARG A 284 -22.23 3.79 17.13
N ALA A 285 -21.32 4.48 16.44
CA ALA A 285 -21.34 4.67 15.01
C ALA A 285 -21.28 3.35 14.22
N LEU A 286 -20.55 2.35 14.75
CA LEU A 286 -20.49 1.00 14.18
C LEU A 286 -21.82 0.22 14.25
N GLN A 287 -22.84 0.76 14.90
CA GLN A 287 -24.18 0.18 14.94
C GLN A 287 -25.20 0.97 14.07
N ALA A 288 -24.70 1.86 13.21
CA ALA A 288 -25.50 2.59 12.23
C ALA A 288 -26.24 1.65 11.28
N GLU A 289 -27.42 2.07 10.82
CA GLU A 289 -28.20 1.34 9.84
C GLU A 289 -27.47 1.33 8.48
N GLY A 290 -27.44 0.17 7.81
CA GLY A 290 -26.75 0.02 6.53
C GLY A 290 -25.22 -0.09 6.62
N ARG A 291 -24.63 -0.09 7.83
CA ARG A 291 -23.20 -0.35 8.00
C ARG A 291 -22.88 -1.81 7.66
N GLY A 292 -21.97 -2.00 6.72
CA GLY A 292 -21.36 -3.28 6.35
C GLY A 292 -19.89 -3.35 6.80
N ARG A 293 -18.99 -3.88 5.94
CA ARG A 293 -17.55 -3.92 6.24
C ARG A 293 -17.01 -2.52 6.49
N THR A 294 -16.16 -2.41 7.51
CA THR A 294 -15.63 -1.13 7.99
C THR A 294 -14.13 -1.18 8.16
N ILE A 295 -13.41 -0.17 7.67
CA ILE A 295 -11.99 0.03 7.96
C ILE A 295 -11.82 1.23 8.88
N ILE A 296 -11.07 1.06 9.96
CA ILE A 296 -10.74 2.10 10.93
C ILE A 296 -9.25 2.41 10.83
N PHE A 297 -8.91 3.62 10.42
CA PHE A 297 -7.52 4.06 10.30
C PHE A 297 -7.03 4.72 11.57
N THR A 298 -5.81 4.36 11.97
CA THR A 298 -5.08 4.96 13.10
C THR A 298 -3.65 5.30 12.68
N ARG A 299 -3.05 6.34 13.28
CA ARG A 299 -1.67 6.74 12.95
C ARG A 299 -0.61 5.77 13.48
N THR A 300 -0.89 5.09 14.59
CA THR A 300 0.12 4.24 15.22
C THR A 300 -0.35 2.80 15.39
N LYS A 301 0.60 1.86 15.28
CA LYS A 301 0.38 0.44 15.53
C LYS A 301 -0.17 0.13 16.93
N ARG A 302 0.25 0.90 17.95
CA ARG A 302 -0.27 0.75 19.32
C ARG A 302 -1.73 1.16 19.41
N THR A 303 -2.12 2.24 18.74
CA THR A 303 -3.52 2.67 18.69
C THR A 303 -4.35 1.65 17.92
N ALA A 304 -3.84 1.09 16.82
CA ALA A 304 -4.55 0.07 16.05
C ALA A 304 -4.87 -1.16 16.92
N ALA A 305 -3.87 -1.73 17.59
CA ALA A 305 -4.05 -2.87 18.50
C ALA A 305 -5.05 -2.54 19.62
N ARG A 306 -4.87 -1.40 20.31
CA ARG A 306 -5.75 -0.98 21.42
C ARG A 306 -7.21 -0.83 20.97
N VAL A 307 -7.46 -0.18 19.85
CA VAL A 307 -8.83 0.04 19.35
C VAL A 307 -9.47 -1.28 18.93
N ALA A 308 -8.73 -2.18 18.28
CA ALA A 308 -9.24 -3.51 17.92
C ALA A 308 -9.60 -4.34 19.18
N ASP A 309 -8.73 -4.35 20.20
CA ASP A 309 -8.97 -5.04 21.44
C ASP A 309 -10.19 -4.47 22.18
N GLU A 310 -10.32 -3.14 22.24
CA GLU A 310 -11.46 -2.46 22.86
C GLU A 310 -12.77 -2.77 22.15
N LEU A 311 -12.80 -2.75 20.81
CA LEU A 311 -13.99 -3.12 20.05
C LEU A 311 -14.36 -4.59 20.25
N THR A 312 -13.36 -5.48 20.30
CA THR A 312 -13.60 -6.91 20.61
C THR A 312 -14.16 -7.11 22.01
N ALA A 313 -13.64 -6.40 23.03
CA ALA A 313 -14.17 -6.41 24.39
C ALA A 313 -15.61 -5.87 24.48
N ARG A 314 -16.00 -5.00 23.55
CA ARG A 314 -17.36 -4.47 23.40
C ARG A 314 -18.28 -5.41 22.58
N GLY A 315 -17.74 -6.50 22.06
CA GLY A 315 -18.49 -7.56 21.37
C GLY A 315 -18.56 -7.42 19.85
N PHE A 316 -17.75 -6.55 19.25
CA PHE A 316 -17.63 -6.44 17.80
C PHE A 316 -16.62 -7.46 17.26
N ALA A 317 -16.82 -7.94 16.03
CA ALA A 317 -15.87 -8.79 15.33
C ALA A 317 -14.81 -7.91 14.65
N ALA A 318 -13.77 -7.54 15.40
CA ALA A 318 -12.71 -6.65 14.95
C ALA A 318 -11.37 -7.39 14.82
N GLY A 319 -10.61 -7.05 13.79
CA GLY A 319 -9.23 -7.50 13.58
C GLY A 319 -8.28 -6.29 13.48
N ALA A 320 -7.05 -6.45 14.00
CA ALA A 320 -6.00 -5.46 13.84
C ALA A 320 -5.12 -5.77 12.63
N LEU A 321 -4.63 -4.71 11.95
CA LEU A 321 -3.65 -4.83 10.87
C LEU A 321 -2.57 -3.75 11.02
N HIS A 322 -1.38 -4.14 11.47
CA HIS A 322 -0.25 -3.22 11.69
C HIS A 322 1.10 -3.93 11.59
N GLY A 323 2.17 -3.14 11.52
CA GLY A 323 3.53 -3.65 11.26
C GLY A 323 4.14 -4.57 12.31
N ASP A 324 3.61 -4.60 13.57
CA ASP A 324 4.11 -5.49 14.63
C ASP A 324 3.47 -6.89 14.58
N LEU A 325 2.46 -7.09 13.74
CA LEU A 325 1.89 -8.42 13.53
C LEU A 325 2.83 -9.24 12.64
N GLY A 326 3.09 -10.48 13.03
CA GLY A 326 3.72 -11.46 12.15
C GLY A 326 2.89 -11.65 10.87
N GLN A 327 3.54 -12.06 9.78
CA GLN A 327 2.90 -12.17 8.47
C GLN A 327 1.68 -13.10 8.49
N GLY A 328 1.75 -14.23 9.20
CA GLY A 328 0.62 -15.15 9.33
C GLY A 328 -0.61 -14.52 9.99
N ALA A 329 -0.41 -13.69 11.04
CA ALA A 329 -1.49 -12.98 11.71
C ALA A 329 -2.11 -11.88 10.81
N ARG A 330 -1.30 -11.21 9.98
CA ARG A 330 -1.79 -10.23 8.99
C ARG A 330 -2.66 -10.89 7.94
N GLU A 331 -2.19 -12.01 7.38
CA GLU A 331 -2.93 -12.77 6.38
C GLU A 331 -4.21 -13.37 6.96
N GLN A 332 -4.17 -13.85 8.21
CA GLN A 332 -5.35 -14.31 8.93
C GLN A 332 -6.40 -13.19 9.06
N ALA A 333 -5.99 -12.00 9.51
CA ALA A 333 -6.89 -10.86 9.67
C ALA A 333 -7.53 -10.43 8.33
N LEU A 334 -6.74 -10.39 7.26
CA LEU A 334 -7.24 -10.05 5.92
C LEU A 334 -8.19 -11.11 5.35
N ARG A 335 -7.88 -12.41 5.52
CA ARG A 335 -8.78 -13.49 5.11
C ARG A 335 -10.08 -13.47 5.91
N ALA A 336 -10.00 -13.30 7.23
CA ALA A 336 -11.18 -13.17 8.08
C ALA A 336 -12.08 -12.01 7.65
N PHE A 337 -11.48 -10.88 7.26
CA PHE A 337 -12.22 -9.71 6.79
C PHE A 337 -12.83 -9.93 5.40
N ARG A 338 -12.09 -10.54 4.45
CA ARG A 338 -12.60 -10.88 3.11
C ARG A 338 -13.72 -11.92 3.17
N ASN A 339 -13.62 -12.88 4.09
CA ASN A 339 -14.62 -13.95 4.26
C ASN A 339 -15.82 -13.53 5.13
N GLY A 340 -15.84 -12.29 5.64
CA GLY A 340 -16.93 -11.77 6.47
C GLY A 340 -17.00 -12.37 7.88
N LYS A 341 -15.95 -13.06 8.34
CA LYS A 341 -15.82 -13.53 9.73
C LYS A 341 -15.52 -12.40 10.69
N VAL A 342 -14.88 -11.35 10.18
CA VAL A 342 -14.61 -10.07 10.81
C VAL A 342 -15.21 -8.99 9.90
N ASP A 343 -15.96 -8.07 10.46
CA ASP A 343 -16.58 -6.95 9.71
C ASP A 343 -15.92 -5.59 10.00
N ILE A 344 -14.95 -5.55 10.91
CA ILE A 344 -14.19 -4.35 11.27
C ILE A 344 -12.69 -4.65 11.20
N LEU A 345 -11.97 -3.87 10.40
CA LEU A 345 -10.51 -3.94 10.30
C LEU A 345 -9.91 -2.64 10.85
N VAL A 346 -9.11 -2.71 11.91
CA VAL A 346 -8.40 -1.55 12.46
C VAL A 346 -6.96 -1.55 11.97
N ALA A 347 -6.58 -0.56 11.18
CA ALA A 347 -5.31 -0.58 10.47
C ALA A 347 -4.52 0.72 10.58
N THR A 348 -3.20 0.61 10.41
CA THR A 348 -2.34 1.76 10.10
C THR A 348 -2.25 1.98 8.59
N ASP A 349 -1.93 3.20 8.15
CA ASP A 349 -1.80 3.54 6.73
C ASP A 349 -0.89 2.56 5.98
N VAL A 350 0.32 2.34 6.50
CA VAL A 350 1.31 1.44 5.88
C VAL A 350 0.78 0.01 5.76
N ALA A 351 0.04 -0.48 6.75
CA ALA A 351 -0.47 -1.85 6.74
C ALA A 351 -1.74 -2.01 5.91
N ALA A 352 -2.51 -0.94 5.72
CA ALA A 352 -3.72 -0.91 4.91
C ALA A 352 -3.46 -0.64 3.42
N ARG A 353 -2.22 -0.31 3.06
CA ARG A 353 -1.80 -0.16 1.67
C ARG A 353 -1.87 -1.49 0.94
N GLY A 354 -2.30 -1.47 -0.31
CA GLY A 354 -2.46 -2.69 -1.10
C GLY A 354 -3.60 -3.63 -0.65
N ILE A 355 -4.45 -3.20 0.32
CA ILE A 355 -5.65 -3.97 0.64
C ILE A 355 -6.69 -3.71 -0.45
N ASP A 356 -6.98 -4.74 -1.21
CA ASP A 356 -8.14 -4.79 -2.07
C ASP A 356 -9.21 -5.63 -1.40
N VAL A 357 -10.20 -4.94 -0.89
CA VAL A 357 -11.41 -5.54 -0.33
C VAL A 357 -12.58 -4.73 -0.87
N ASP A 358 -13.42 -5.42 -1.58
CA ASP A 358 -14.69 -4.89 -2.05
C ASP A 358 -15.70 -4.81 -0.89
N ASP A 359 -16.79 -4.09 -1.10
CA ASP A 359 -17.90 -3.95 -0.15
C ASP A 359 -17.56 -3.27 1.18
N VAL A 360 -16.51 -2.44 1.23
CA VAL A 360 -16.27 -1.56 2.36
C VAL A 360 -17.28 -0.41 2.29
N THR A 361 -18.23 -0.41 3.20
CA THR A 361 -19.28 0.63 3.26
C THR A 361 -18.87 1.84 4.08
N HIS A 362 -18.02 1.64 5.08
CA HIS A 362 -17.61 2.70 6.01
C HIS A 362 -16.10 2.76 6.21
N VAL A 363 -15.57 3.97 6.23
CA VAL A 363 -14.20 4.27 6.62
C VAL A 363 -14.22 5.22 7.80
N PHE A 364 -13.48 4.88 8.87
CA PHE A 364 -13.27 5.78 10.00
C PHE A 364 -11.81 6.21 10.05
N ASN A 365 -11.56 7.50 10.00
CA ASN A 365 -10.29 8.08 10.43
C ASN A 365 -10.38 8.32 11.93
N PHE A 366 -9.96 7.36 12.77
CA PHE A 366 -9.93 7.49 14.22
C PHE A 366 -9.07 8.66 14.70
N GLN A 367 -8.04 8.97 13.91
CA GLN A 367 -7.19 10.13 14.04
C GLN A 367 -7.06 10.79 12.66
N ALA A 368 -7.00 12.12 12.61
CA ALA A 368 -6.76 12.86 11.39
C ALA A 368 -5.50 12.31 10.69
N PRO A 369 -5.52 12.14 9.35
CA PRO A 369 -4.33 11.74 8.58
C PRO A 369 -3.23 12.80 8.65
N GLU A 370 -2.03 12.46 8.16
CA GLU A 370 -0.89 13.38 8.20
C GLU A 370 -0.98 14.46 7.11
N ASP A 371 -1.55 14.13 5.96
CA ASP A 371 -1.69 15.00 4.81
C ASP A 371 -2.97 14.69 3.99
N GLU A 372 -3.25 15.53 3.00
CA GLU A 372 -4.40 15.41 2.09
C GLU A 372 -4.34 14.13 1.24
N LYS A 373 -3.17 13.71 0.81
CA LYS A 373 -2.97 12.50 0.03
C LYS A 373 -3.37 11.25 0.83
N THR A 374 -2.90 11.17 2.07
CA THR A 374 -3.27 10.09 3.01
C THR A 374 -4.77 10.09 3.28
N TYR A 375 -5.38 11.27 3.42
CA TYR A 375 -6.83 11.41 3.56
C TYR A 375 -7.58 10.77 2.39
N VAL A 376 -7.23 11.15 1.16
CA VAL A 376 -7.85 10.62 -0.07
C VAL A 376 -7.66 9.11 -0.18
N HIS A 377 -6.46 8.59 0.13
CA HIS A 377 -6.17 7.16 0.11
C HIS A 377 -6.99 6.36 1.13
N ARG A 378 -7.23 6.92 2.33
CA ARG A 378 -8.06 6.29 3.35
C ARG A 378 -9.53 6.28 2.95
N VAL A 379 -10.06 7.45 2.57
CA VAL A 379 -11.45 7.63 2.16
C VAL A 379 -11.76 6.79 0.93
N GLY A 380 -10.84 6.70 -0.03
CA GLY A 380 -10.98 5.89 -1.24
C GLY A 380 -10.98 4.36 -1.01
N ARG A 381 -10.94 3.87 0.24
CA ARG A 381 -11.19 2.45 0.55
C ARG A 381 -12.67 2.10 0.55
N THR A 382 -13.56 3.09 0.54
CA THR A 382 -15.00 2.91 0.31
C THR A 382 -15.44 3.56 -1.00
N GLY A 383 -16.69 3.41 -1.40
CA GLY A 383 -17.21 3.99 -2.65
C GLY A 383 -16.56 3.42 -3.90
N ARG A 384 -16.26 2.11 -3.94
CA ARG A 384 -15.65 1.44 -5.10
C ARG A 384 -16.71 0.82 -6.00
N ALA A 385 -16.38 0.69 -7.29
CA ALA A 385 -17.22 0.02 -8.30
C ALA A 385 -18.68 0.55 -8.34
N GLY A 386 -18.87 1.89 -8.24
CA GLY A 386 -20.20 2.51 -8.28
C GLY A 386 -21.03 2.38 -6.99
N ASN A 387 -20.45 1.81 -5.92
CA ASN A 387 -21.12 1.73 -4.62
C ASN A 387 -20.98 3.03 -3.84
N LYS A 388 -22.00 3.37 -3.05
CA LYS A 388 -21.95 4.51 -2.13
C LYS A 388 -21.16 4.17 -0.88
N GLY A 389 -20.40 5.15 -0.37
CA GLY A 389 -19.58 4.99 0.82
C GLY A 389 -19.82 6.09 1.87
N VAL A 390 -19.42 5.81 3.11
CA VAL A 390 -19.42 6.78 4.21
C VAL A 390 -18.02 6.86 4.79
N ALA A 391 -17.47 8.07 4.87
CA ALA A 391 -16.20 8.34 5.53
C ALA A 391 -16.42 9.26 6.72
N VAL A 392 -15.97 8.84 7.90
CA VAL A 392 -16.08 9.60 9.15
C VAL A 392 -14.68 9.94 9.64
N THR A 393 -14.41 11.21 9.84
CA THR A 393 -13.11 11.69 10.34
C THR A 393 -13.26 12.30 11.72
N LEU A 394 -12.50 11.81 12.69
CA LEU A 394 -12.49 12.28 14.07
C LEU A 394 -11.21 13.10 14.31
N VAL A 395 -11.38 14.41 14.39
CA VAL A 395 -10.29 15.37 14.58
C VAL A 395 -10.14 15.67 16.07
N ASP A 396 -8.96 15.41 16.66
CA ASP A 396 -8.61 15.85 18.00
C ASP A 396 -8.31 17.34 18.04
N TRP A 397 -8.39 17.97 19.19
CA TRP A 397 -8.01 19.39 19.35
C TRP A 397 -6.59 19.67 18.88
N GLU A 398 -5.67 18.76 19.13
CA GLU A 398 -4.27 18.87 18.71
C GLU A 398 -4.09 18.73 17.19
N ASP A 399 -5.02 18.06 16.52
CA ASP A 399 -4.99 17.82 15.08
C ASP A 399 -5.70 18.94 14.26
N MET A 400 -6.36 19.91 14.90
CA MET A 400 -7.08 20.99 14.22
C MET A 400 -6.22 21.78 13.22
N PRO A 401 -4.97 22.18 13.53
CA PRO A 401 -4.13 22.87 12.55
C PRO A 401 -3.84 22.03 11.31
N ARG A 402 -3.59 20.74 11.50
CA ARG A 402 -3.37 19.78 10.40
C ARG A 402 -4.63 19.60 9.57
N TRP A 403 -5.78 19.43 10.24
CA TRP A 403 -7.06 19.30 9.57
C TRP A 403 -7.37 20.50 8.69
N SER A 404 -7.16 21.72 9.18
CA SER A 404 -7.38 22.95 8.41
C SER A 404 -6.55 22.99 7.11
N LEU A 405 -5.33 22.46 7.12
CA LEU A 405 -4.51 22.34 5.90
C LEU A 405 -5.09 21.33 4.92
N ILE A 406 -5.54 20.17 5.41
CA ILE A 406 -6.18 19.13 4.60
C ILE A 406 -7.48 19.65 3.99
N ASP A 407 -8.34 20.25 4.80
CA ASP A 407 -9.61 20.85 4.37
C ASP A 407 -9.41 21.87 3.26
N LYS A 408 -8.44 22.78 3.45
CA LYS A 408 -8.09 23.80 2.45
C LYS A 408 -7.55 23.19 1.16
N ALA A 409 -6.69 22.18 1.25
CA ALA A 409 -6.08 21.53 0.08
C ALA A 409 -7.11 20.78 -0.76
N LEU A 410 -8.12 20.19 -0.10
CA LEU A 410 -9.16 19.38 -0.75
C LEU A 410 -10.46 20.14 -1.00
N GLY A 411 -10.61 21.36 -0.50
CA GLY A 411 -11.81 22.17 -0.66
C GLY A 411 -13.06 21.55 -0.01
N LEU A 412 -12.92 20.85 1.14
CA LEU A 412 -14.03 20.14 1.78
C LEU A 412 -15.05 21.10 2.44
N GLY A 413 -14.63 22.34 2.74
CA GLY A 413 -15.48 23.37 3.33
C GLY A 413 -15.87 23.12 4.80
N GLN A 414 -15.05 22.35 5.52
CA GLN A 414 -15.25 22.00 6.94
C GLN A 414 -14.01 22.33 7.79
N PRO A 415 -13.50 23.58 7.77
CA PRO A 415 -12.29 23.95 8.46
C PRO A 415 -12.43 23.86 9.99
N GLU A 416 -13.64 24.03 10.50
CA GLU A 416 -13.99 23.93 11.92
C GLU A 416 -15.08 22.86 12.11
N PRO A 417 -14.71 21.57 12.23
CA PRO A 417 -15.66 20.49 12.44
C PRO A 417 -16.48 20.69 13.72
N VAL A 418 -17.75 20.27 13.68
CA VAL A 418 -18.65 20.35 14.82
C VAL A 418 -18.13 19.53 15.99
N GLU A 419 -18.11 20.14 17.18
CA GLU A 419 -17.78 19.43 18.41
C GLU A 419 -18.80 18.34 18.68
N THR A 420 -18.33 17.11 18.81
CA THR A 420 -19.18 15.93 18.83
C THR A 420 -18.73 14.96 19.93
N TYR A 421 -19.70 14.60 20.73
CA TYR A 421 -19.58 13.54 21.74
C TYR A 421 -20.38 12.31 21.32
N SER A 422 -20.06 11.18 21.90
CA SER A 422 -20.79 9.92 21.70
C SER A 422 -22.30 10.02 21.98
N SER A 423 -22.72 11.02 22.73
CA SER A 423 -24.13 11.31 23.07
C SER A 423 -24.76 12.42 22.20
N SER A 424 -24.02 13.07 21.33
CA SER A 424 -24.50 14.20 20.52
C SER A 424 -25.64 13.78 19.59
N PRO A 425 -26.80 14.48 19.59
CA PRO A 425 -27.95 14.11 18.76
C PRO A 425 -27.66 14.07 17.27
N HIS A 426 -26.82 14.99 16.76
CA HIS A 426 -26.47 15.06 15.35
C HIS A 426 -25.65 13.83 14.91
N LEU A 427 -24.81 13.24 15.77
CA LEU A 427 -24.09 12.00 15.47
C LEU A 427 -25.08 10.87 15.11
N PHE A 428 -26.18 10.77 15.88
CA PHE A 428 -27.21 9.74 15.65
C PHE A 428 -28.00 9.99 14.37
N SER A 429 -28.37 11.25 14.09
CA SER A 429 -29.11 11.60 12.87
C SER A 429 -28.25 11.47 11.62
N ASP A 430 -26.99 11.91 11.67
CA ASP A 430 -26.09 11.91 10.53
C ASP A 430 -25.69 10.51 10.08
N LEU A 431 -25.48 9.61 11.03
CA LEU A 431 -25.06 8.23 10.73
C LEU A 431 -26.20 7.22 10.73
N GLY A 432 -27.45 7.64 11.04
CA GLY A 432 -28.57 6.70 11.16
C GLY A 432 -28.40 5.72 12.32
N ILE A 433 -27.87 6.19 13.45
CA ILE A 433 -27.68 5.34 14.63
C ILE A 433 -29.05 5.23 15.36
N PRO A 434 -29.55 4.01 15.64
CA PRO A 434 -30.80 3.83 16.35
C PRO A 434 -30.78 4.50 17.74
N LYS A 435 -31.87 5.15 18.11
CA LYS A 435 -31.99 5.82 19.42
C LYS A 435 -31.75 4.84 20.57
N GLY A 436 -30.98 5.26 21.57
CA GLY A 436 -30.66 4.43 22.75
C GLY A 436 -29.50 3.44 22.53
N THR A 437 -28.85 3.46 21.38
CA THR A 437 -27.65 2.65 21.11
C THR A 437 -26.55 2.99 22.12
N LYS A 438 -26.00 1.94 22.75
CA LYS A 438 -24.88 2.03 23.67
C LYS A 438 -23.59 1.58 22.95
N GLY A 439 -22.43 1.96 23.47
CA GLY A 439 -21.12 1.60 22.93
C GLY A 439 -20.71 0.13 23.14
N ARG A 440 -21.67 -0.78 23.26
CA ARG A 440 -21.47 -2.24 23.29
C ARG A 440 -22.47 -2.90 22.36
N LEU A 441 -22.00 -3.87 21.58
CA LEU A 441 -22.85 -4.65 20.71
C LEU A 441 -23.73 -5.59 21.58
N PRO A 442 -25.07 -5.55 21.45
CA PRO A 442 -25.96 -6.47 22.13
C PRO A 442 -25.61 -7.92 21.84
N GLN A 443 -25.75 -8.81 22.82
CA GLN A 443 -25.36 -10.22 22.67
C GLN A 443 -26.09 -10.92 21.52
N ALA A 444 -27.35 -10.58 21.27
CA ALA A 444 -28.13 -11.11 20.16
C ALA A 444 -27.59 -10.73 18.76
N LYS A 445 -26.76 -9.68 18.66
CA LYS A 445 -26.14 -9.22 17.41
C LYS A 445 -24.69 -9.72 17.21
N ARG A 446 -24.14 -10.48 18.18
CA ARG A 446 -22.78 -11.04 18.10
C ARG A 446 -22.82 -12.37 17.36
N VAL A 447 -22.98 -12.31 16.05
CA VAL A 447 -23.16 -13.49 15.19
C VAL A 447 -21.92 -13.89 14.41
N LEU A 448 -20.90 -13.02 14.36
CA LEU A 448 -19.66 -13.28 13.62
C LEU A 448 -18.67 -14.07 14.47
N GLU A 449 -17.93 -14.97 13.82
CA GLU A 449 -16.95 -15.85 14.46
C GLU A 449 -15.71 -15.11 14.97
N GLY A 450 -15.43 -13.92 14.43
CA GLY A 450 -14.21 -13.16 14.73
C GLY A 450 -12.95 -13.78 14.14
N LEU A 451 -11.79 -13.36 14.62
CA LEU A 451 -10.49 -13.86 14.13
C LEU A 451 -10.28 -15.35 14.42
N GLU A 452 -10.89 -15.88 15.48
CA GLU A 452 -10.77 -17.30 15.87
C GLU A 452 -11.41 -18.25 14.84
N GLY A 453 -12.35 -17.74 14.02
CA GLY A 453 -12.96 -18.48 12.92
C GLY A 453 -12.02 -18.71 11.73
N GLU A 454 -10.84 -18.10 11.69
CA GLU A 454 -9.87 -18.24 10.61
C GLU A 454 -8.57 -18.87 11.12
N THR A 455 -7.99 -19.79 10.33
CA THR A 455 -6.75 -20.49 10.72
C THR A 455 -5.54 -19.58 10.61
N LEU A 456 -4.67 -19.64 11.62
CA LEU A 456 -3.35 -19.02 11.55
C LEU A 456 -2.41 -19.94 10.74
N GLU A 457 -1.89 -19.46 9.62
CA GLU A 457 -0.87 -20.20 8.86
C GLU A 457 0.50 -20.02 9.49
N ASP A 458 1.22 -21.14 9.68
CA ASP A 458 2.64 -21.10 10.02
C ASP A 458 3.46 -20.89 8.74
N LEU A 459 3.84 -19.63 8.50
CA LEU A 459 4.64 -19.23 7.34
C LEU A 459 6.16 -19.40 7.55
N GLY A 460 6.58 -20.11 8.61
CA GLY A 460 7.99 -20.46 8.86
C GLY A 460 8.89 -19.27 9.19
N GLY A 461 8.34 -18.16 9.71
CA GLY A 461 9.12 -16.98 10.12
C GLY A 461 9.76 -17.16 11.52
N PRO A 462 10.80 -16.38 11.86
CA PRO A 462 11.50 -16.50 13.14
C PRO A 462 10.64 -16.23 14.40
N GLU A 463 9.45 -15.67 14.27
CA GLU A 463 8.53 -15.39 15.39
C GLU A 463 7.60 -16.58 15.72
N ALA A 464 7.46 -17.56 14.85
CA ALA A 464 6.58 -18.73 15.08
C ALA A 464 7.07 -19.65 16.20
N LYS A 465 8.37 -19.58 16.56
CA LYS A 465 8.99 -20.46 17.57
C LYS A 465 8.79 -20.03 19.04
N GLN A 466 8.23 -18.87 19.33
CA GLN A 466 8.12 -18.35 20.70
C GLN A 466 6.75 -18.53 21.39
N ARG A 467 5.72 -19.05 20.71
CA ARG A 467 4.36 -19.16 21.30
C ARG A 467 3.89 -20.55 21.74
N ASP A 468 4.72 -21.60 21.61
CA ASP A 468 4.31 -22.97 21.99
C ASP A 468 4.79 -23.42 23.38
N GLY A 469 4.97 -22.51 24.30
CA GLY A 469 5.38 -22.77 25.67
C GLY A 469 4.49 -22.13 26.72
N GLY A 470 3.24 -22.62 26.92
CA GLY A 470 2.54 -22.29 28.14
C GLY A 470 1.06 -22.02 28.07
N ARG A 471 0.26 -23.08 28.02
CA ARG A 471 -1.05 -23.16 28.70
C ARG A 471 -1.64 -24.56 28.56
N GLY A 472 -1.17 -25.46 29.39
CA GLY A 472 -1.80 -26.75 29.63
C GLY A 472 -1.93 -26.98 31.13
N ARG A 473 -2.95 -26.44 31.76
CA ARG A 473 -3.49 -26.94 33.02
C ARG A 473 -5.01 -26.95 32.90
N GLY A 474 -5.51 -27.99 32.30
CA GLY A 474 -6.90 -28.41 32.39
C GLY A 474 -7.20 -28.86 33.81
N ARG A 475 -8.17 -28.22 34.41
CA ARG A 475 -8.94 -28.75 35.56
C ARG A 475 -10.10 -29.53 34.95
N ASP A 476 -9.98 -30.83 35.00
CA ASP A 476 -11.12 -31.72 34.74
C ASP A 476 -11.70 -32.13 36.10
N GLY A 477 -12.94 -31.76 36.31
CA GLY A 477 -13.77 -32.13 37.45
C GLY A 477 -15.07 -32.68 36.95
N GLY A 478 -15.08 -33.93 36.49
CA GLY A 478 -16.27 -34.70 36.10
C GLY A 478 -16.71 -35.62 37.21
N ARG A 479 -17.86 -35.30 37.83
CA ARG A 479 -18.65 -36.22 38.67
C ARG A 479 -19.34 -37.22 37.81
N SER A 480 -19.18 -38.54 38.09
CA SER A 480 -20.18 -39.56 37.83
C SER A 480 -20.30 -40.49 39.02
N ARG A 481 -21.52 -40.64 39.54
CA ARG A 481 -21.99 -41.63 40.50
C ARG A 481 -22.20 -42.97 39.76
N ASP A 482 -21.88 -44.04 40.45
CA ASP A 482 -22.69 -45.22 40.80
C ASP A 482 -21.76 -46.41 41.04
N GLY A 483 -21.79 -46.96 42.20
CA GLY A 483 -22.53 -48.19 42.54
C GLY A 483 -21.64 -49.34 42.93
N GLU A 484 -21.79 -49.71 44.20
CA GLU A 484 -21.78 -51.08 44.76
C GLU A 484 -20.51 -51.79 45.23
N ARG A 485 -20.49 -51.91 46.58
CA ARG A 485 -20.24 -53.09 47.44
C ARG A 485 -18.90 -53.85 47.39
N GLY A 486 -18.34 -53.91 48.61
CA GLY A 486 -17.79 -55.20 49.09
C GLY A 486 -16.43 -55.11 49.79
N GLY A 487 -16.45 -55.13 51.13
CA GLY A 487 -15.68 -56.08 51.95
C GLY A 487 -14.30 -55.70 52.47
N ARG A 488 -14.29 -55.34 53.77
CA ARG A 488 -13.52 -55.93 54.86
C ARG A 488 -11.99 -55.81 54.96
N GLU A 489 -11.62 -55.29 56.15
CA GLU A 489 -10.49 -55.66 57.04
C GLU A 489 -9.10 -55.26 56.61
N GLY A 490 -8.33 -54.52 57.35
CA GLY A 490 -7.97 -54.55 58.75
C GLY A 490 -6.58 -53.95 58.90
N GLY A 491 -6.32 -53.31 60.03
CA GLY A 491 -5.00 -53.25 60.63
C GLY A 491 -4.30 -51.90 60.71
N ARG A 492 -4.55 -51.22 61.76
CA ARG A 492 -3.70 -50.80 62.86
C ARG A 492 -2.28 -50.22 62.63
N GLY A 493 -2.12 -49.02 63.22
CA GLY A 493 -0.98 -48.61 64.01
C GLY A 493 -0.04 -47.64 63.29
N GLY A 494 0.25 -46.51 63.78
CA GLY A 494 0.59 -45.98 65.03
C GLY A 494 1.32 -44.66 64.86
N ARG A 495 0.94 -43.70 65.63
CA ARG A 495 1.72 -42.74 66.42
C ARG A 495 3.04 -42.22 65.78
N GLY A 496 3.28 -40.96 65.68
CA GLY A 496 3.50 -39.99 66.67
C GLY A 496 4.49 -38.97 66.22
N GLY A 497 4.36 -37.78 66.67
CA GLY A 497 5.49 -36.94 67.03
C GLY A 497 5.49 -35.51 66.49
N ARG A 498 4.99 -34.68 67.36
CA ARG A 498 5.20 -33.24 67.52
C ARG A 498 6.65 -32.79 67.35
N ASN A 499 6.92 -31.59 66.88
CA ASN A 499 7.41 -30.39 67.60
C ASN A 499 7.78 -29.28 66.64
N ARG A 500 7.23 -28.14 66.74
CA ARG A 500 7.51 -26.86 67.42
C ARG A 500 8.90 -26.26 67.18
N GLY A 501 8.82 -24.97 66.82
CA GLY A 501 9.73 -23.88 67.19
C GLY A 501 10.64 -23.49 66.00
N GLY A 502 10.82 -22.26 65.64
CA GLY A 502 10.66 -21.01 66.28
C GLY A 502 11.73 -20.04 65.75
N ARG A 503 11.31 -18.84 65.41
CA ARG A 503 12.00 -17.55 65.51
C ARG A 503 13.39 -17.29 64.91
N SER A 504 13.37 -16.25 64.04
CA SER A 504 14.08 -14.95 64.18
C SER A 504 15.60 -14.90 64.04
N GLY A 505 16.09 -13.93 63.29
CA GLY A 505 17.36 -13.26 63.55
C GLY A 505 17.96 -12.57 62.32
N GLU A 506 17.96 -11.27 62.42
CA GLU A 506 18.65 -10.24 61.69
C GLU A 506 20.19 -10.41 61.65
N GLY A 507 20.84 -9.67 60.73
CA GLY A 507 22.21 -9.18 60.90
C GLY A 507 23.07 -9.37 59.66
N ARG A 508 23.26 -8.41 58.87
CA ARG A 508 24.34 -7.40 58.73
C ARG A 508 25.76 -7.97 58.55
N ASP A 509 26.33 -7.47 57.48
CA ASP A 509 27.64 -6.86 57.29
C ASP A 509 28.89 -7.73 56.91
N ASP A 510 29.53 -7.18 55.88
CA ASP A 510 30.97 -6.90 55.68
C ASP A 510 31.94 -7.94 55.10
N ALA A 511 32.47 -7.49 53.98
CA ALA A 511 33.89 -7.24 53.68
C ALA A 511 34.89 -8.36 53.34
N ARG A 512 35.52 -8.12 52.16
CA ARG A 512 36.95 -8.21 51.85
C ARG A 512 37.67 -9.56 51.66
N GLY A 513 38.42 -9.52 50.55
CA GLY A 513 39.73 -10.14 50.35
C GLY A 513 39.68 -11.37 49.46
N GLY A 514 40.36 -11.48 48.34
CA GLY A 514 41.74 -11.21 48.08
C GLY A 514 42.45 -12.52 47.69
N GLY A 515 43.16 -12.56 46.57
CA GLY A 515 44.21 -13.56 46.32
C GLY A 515 44.01 -14.36 45.04
N ARG A 516 44.70 -14.03 43.93
CA ARG A 516 46.03 -14.40 43.46
C ARG A 516 46.22 -15.88 43.03
N GLY A 517 46.71 -16.08 41.84
CA GLY A 517 47.50 -17.20 41.36
C GLY A 517 47.16 -17.56 39.92
N GLU A 518 47.82 -17.13 38.94
CA GLU A 518 49.09 -17.36 38.29
C GLU A 518 49.15 -18.62 37.41
N ARG A 519 49.56 -18.36 36.19
CA ARG A 519 50.43 -19.08 35.22
C ARG A 519 49.73 -20.10 34.32
N SER A 520 49.97 -20.22 33.06
CA SER A 520 51.00 -19.93 32.04
C SER A 520 50.49 -20.62 30.76
N GLY A 521 50.79 -20.32 29.54
CA GLY A 521 51.83 -19.72 28.80
C GLY A 521 51.66 -19.93 27.31
N ARG A 522 52.28 -19.07 26.55
CA ARG A 522 52.98 -19.18 25.25
C ARG A 522 52.24 -19.74 24.04
N GLY A 523 52.26 -19.09 22.87
CA GLY A 523 53.24 -18.40 22.07
C GLY A 523 52.63 -17.81 20.82
N ARG A 524 53.14 -16.67 20.43
CA ARG A 524 53.94 -16.26 19.26
C ARG A 524 53.32 -16.55 17.90
N GLY A 525 53.20 -15.59 17.03
CA GLY A 525 53.97 -14.54 16.41
C GLY A 525 53.11 -13.74 15.45
N GLU A 526 53.39 -12.56 15.38
CA GLU A 526 54.15 -11.65 14.52
C GLU A 526 53.29 -10.83 13.57
N ALA A 527 53.30 -9.51 13.87
CA ALA A 527 52.96 -8.41 12.93
C ALA A 527 54.26 -7.98 12.18
N PRO A 528 54.22 -7.10 11.20
CA PRO A 528 54.63 -5.69 11.37
C PRO A 528 53.66 -4.68 10.69
N ALA A 529 53.35 -3.53 11.28
CA ALA A 529 54.01 -2.21 11.45
C ALA A 529 54.52 -1.64 10.11
N GLU A 530 54.18 -0.46 9.77
CA GLU A 530 54.37 0.93 9.97
C GLU A 530 53.99 1.71 8.68
N GLN A 531 53.55 2.91 8.55
CA GLN A 531 54.15 4.14 9.01
C GLN A 531 53.16 5.34 8.99
N ARG A 532 53.31 6.16 9.99
CA ARG A 532 52.80 7.52 10.17
C ARG A 532 53.51 8.51 9.27
N ALA A 533 52.85 9.64 8.92
CA ALA A 533 53.46 10.95 8.93
C ALA A 533 52.45 12.07 9.23
N GLU A 534 52.77 12.81 10.26
CA GLU A 534 52.13 14.03 10.73
C GLU A 534 52.51 15.22 9.86
N GLY A 535 51.70 16.28 9.87
CA GLY A 535 52.03 17.58 9.35
C GLY A 535 51.05 18.67 9.82
N ARG A 536 51.34 19.25 10.97
CA ARG A 536 50.72 20.49 11.53
C ARG A 536 51.14 21.72 10.72
N GLY A 537 50.22 22.68 10.59
CA GLY A 537 50.56 24.05 10.18
C GLY A 537 49.44 25.05 10.44
N ARG A 538 49.52 25.79 11.52
CA ARG A 538 48.72 26.96 11.88
C ARG A 538 49.15 28.19 11.05
N GLY A 539 48.21 29.09 10.74
CA GLY A 539 48.50 30.45 10.30
C GLY A 539 47.26 31.33 10.22
N ARG A 540 47.11 32.23 11.18
CA ARG A 540 46.20 33.39 11.23
C ARG A 540 46.65 34.46 10.24
N GLY A 541 45.72 35.32 9.78
CA GLY A 541 46.00 36.60 9.18
C GLY A 541 44.78 37.35 8.69
N GLU A 542 44.39 38.34 9.43
CA GLU A 542 43.42 39.41 9.22
C GLU A 542 43.75 40.31 8.01
N GLY A 543 42.71 40.94 7.43
CA GLY A 543 42.92 42.36 7.07
C GLY A 543 42.32 42.85 5.76
N ARG A 544 41.21 43.60 5.85
CA ARG A 544 40.87 44.88 5.22
C ARG A 544 40.61 45.02 3.70
N GLU A 545 39.36 45.42 3.47
CA GLU A 545 38.85 46.60 2.72
C GLU A 545 39.73 47.27 1.66
N ARG A 546 39.13 47.51 0.47
CA ARG A 546 38.83 48.84 -0.16
C ARG A 546 38.42 48.65 -1.64
N THR A 547 37.19 49.02 -1.98
CA THR A 547 36.74 50.22 -2.76
C THR A 547 37.51 50.61 -4.03
N GLY A 548 36.71 50.82 -5.09
CA GLY A 548 37.02 51.64 -6.29
C GLY A 548 36.54 50.92 -7.55
N ASP A 549 35.44 51.25 -8.17
CA ASP A 549 35.00 52.44 -8.94
C ASP A 549 35.72 52.57 -10.31
N GLY A 550 34.91 52.75 -11.37
CA GLY A 550 35.31 53.41 -12.63
C GLY A 550 35.38 52.45 -13.84
N GLY A 551 34.42 52.44 -14.73
CA GLY A 551 34.32 53.43 -15.81
C GLY A 551 34.46 52.73 -17.15
N ALA A 552 33.41 52.71 -17.92
CA ALA A 552 33.15 53.27 -19.24
C ALA A 552 33.95 52.78 -20.47
N ASP A 553 33.14 52.57 -21.50
CA ASP A 553 33.36 52.88 -22.95
C ASP A 553 34.29 51.93 -23.73
N ASP A 554 34.02 51.59 -24.94
CA ASP A 554 33.29 52.11 -26.09
C ASP A 554 33.55 51.23 -27.31
N THR A 555 32.57 51.15 -28.20
CA THR A 555 32.70 51.03 -29.68
C THR A 555 33.57 49.90 -30.29
N ASP A 556 33.25 49.23 -31.35
CA ASP A 556 32.57 49.52 -32.62
C ASP A 556 32.57 48.30 -33.56
N GLN A 557 31.47 48.09 -34.27
CA GLN A 557 31.27 47.98 -35.70
C GLN A 557 31.86 46.83 -36.56
N HIS A 558 30.96 46.43 -37.42
CA HIS A 558 31.09 45.88 -38.79
C HIS A 558 31.22 44.35 -38.90
N GLY A 559 30.48 43.64 -39.74
CA GLY A 559 29.58 43.98 -40.83
C GLY A 559 29.39 42.76 -41.71
N ARG A 560 28.19 42.60 -42.22
CA ARG A 560 27.81 42.08 -43.55
C ARG A 560 28.54 40.84 -44.12
N ASP A 561 27.85 39.79 -44.58
CA ASP A 561 27.14 39.73 -45.83
C ASP A 561 26.46 38.35 -46.03
N SER A 562 25.23 38.39 -46.47
CA SER A 562 24.58 37.34 -47.23
C SER A 562 24.90 37.47 -48.73
N PRO A 563 24.78 36.44 -49.56
CA PRO A 563 23.62 36.40 -50.40
C PRO A 563 23.07 35.00 -50.80
N ARG A 564 21.79 35.05 -51.06
CA ARG A 564 20.86 34.34 -51.93
C ARG A 564 21.42 33.70 -53.21
N HIS A 565 20.79 32.64 -53.64
CA HIS A 565 20.12 32.35 -54.96
C HIS A 565 20.14 30.84 -55.20
N THR A 566 19.25 30.19 -55.80
CA THR A 566 18.01 30.26 -56.57
C THR A 566 17.71 28.84 -57.04
N ARG A 567 16.45 28.47 -56.98
CA ARG A 567 15.56 27.75 -57.92
C ARG A 567 16.18 26.94 -59.09
N GLN A 568 15.58 25.77 -59.29
CA GLN A 568 14.73 25.31 -60.44
C GLN A 568 14.79 23.79 -60.50
N ASP A 569 13.72 23.10 -60.45
CA ASP A 569 12.64 22.72 -61.38
C ASP A 569 12.92 21.43 -62.16
N GLU A 570 11.84 20.70 -62.24
CA GLU A 570 11.32 19.80 -63.25
C GLU A 570 11.62 18.31 -63.10
N GLN A 571 10.60 17.58 -62.88
CA GLN A 571 9.54 16.96 -63.69
C GLN A 571 9.84 15.51 -64.11
N ASP A 572 8.80 14.72 -63.86
CA ASP A 572 8.22 13.66 -64.67
C ASP A 572 8.85 12.25 -64.77
N GLY A 573 7.91 11.30 -64.56
CA GLY A 573 7.88 10.08 -65.32
C GLY A 573 7.43 8.83 -64.63
N GLU A 574 6.12 8.61 -64.67
CA GLU A 574 5.40 7.35 -64.88
C GLU A 574 6.24 6.08 -65.05
N GLN A 575 6.01 5.07 -64.23
CA GLN A 575 5.28 3.82 -64.57
C GLN A 575 4.94 3.05 -63.33
#